data_937e75d263d49efc9987d85767d0b9c6
#
_entry.id   937e75d263d49efc9987d85767d0b9c6
#
_cell.length_a   1.000
_cell.length_b   1.000
_cell.length_c   1.000
_cell.angle_alpha   90.00
_cell.angle_beta   90.00
_cell.angle_gamma   90.00
#
_symmetry.space_group_name_H-M   'P 1'
#
loop_
_entity.id
_entity.type
_entity.pdbx_description
1 polymer ?
#
loop_
_entity_poly.entity_id
_entity_poly.type
_entity_poly.pdbx_seq_one_letter_code
_entity_poly.pdbx_strand_id
1 'polypeptide(L)'
;MHLPRKSSFSLCNYRYMKFENTLAFARAMDKQDPLRKFRQRFYMPKLKGKEAIYLCGNSLGLQPKTVEKELLTELKDWRNLGVEGHLHGERPWLYYHHFFSKSIAKLTGAKEDEVVVMNQLTVNLNLMLISFYRPQGKRTKILMEAYEFPSDYYAVEQQVKLHGLDPKECIIEVLPREGEVTLRMEDVLQKIEQHKDELALVLFSAVNYYTGQLFDIKAMAATARKHGITIGIDLAHAIGNVPLKLHDWDVDFATWCSYKYLNSGPGGVSGVFVHRRHGNNPELPRLAGWWGNDEKTRFKMYKNFVPQTGAAGWQISNAPVLSMAAHKASLDIFDEAGINALRKKSETLTAYLYWLLQTDCGVNASHPTLNIITPTDKKQRGCQLSLQTKKNGKQLFDKLTAAGIIADWREPDVIRIAPVPLYNSFEDVFRFVQVVKSQL
;
A
#
# COMPACT_ATOMS: atom_id res chain seq x y z
N MET A 1 11.14 -32.63 -40.31
CA MET A 1 10.78 -31.33 -39.77
C MET A 1 10.84 -31.44 -38.23
N HIS A 2 11.92 -30.98 -37.64
CA HIS A 2 12.12 -30.99 -36.16
C HIS A 2 11.63 -29.67 -35.59
N LEU A 3 10.60 -29.70 -34.76
CA LEU A 3 10.17 -28.57 -33.95
C LEU A 3 11.17 -28.39 -32.78
N PRO A 4 11.58 -27.17 -32.42
CA PRO A 4 12.49 -26.94 -31.32
C PRO A 4 11.76 -27.12 -29.97
N ARG A 5 12.37 -27.90 -29.10
CA ARG A 5 11.95 -28.10 -27.71
C ARG A 5 11.92 -26.74 -26.98
N LYS A 6 10.76 -26.39 -26.41
CA LYS A 6 10.65 -25.28 -25.45
C LYS A 6 11.58 -25.57 -24.27
N SER A 7 12.56 -24.72 -24.06
CA SER A 7 13.42 -24.73 -22.91
C SER A 7 12.57 -24.44 -21.66
N SER A 8 12.39 -25.44 -20.80
CA SER A 8 11.87 -25.28 -19.46
C SER A 8 12.87 -24.44 -18.65
N PHE A 9 12.56 -23.16 -18.43
CA PHE A 9 13.32 -22.35 -17.50
C PHE A 9 13.13 -22.93 -16.10
N SER A 10 14.19 -23.54 -15.59
CA SER A 10 14.36 -24.03 -14.24
C SER A 10 14.05 -22.90 -13.23
N LEU A 11 13.02 -23.09 -12.44
CA LEU A 11 12.74 -22.29 -11.24
C LEU A 11 13.89 -22.50 -10.24
N CYS A 12 14.85 -21.60 -10.24
CA CYS A 12 15.98 -21.63 -9.34
C CYS A 12 15.47 -21.59 -7.89
N ASN A 13 15.77 -22.62 -7.11
CA ASN A 13 15.39 -22.80 -5.72
C ASN A 13 16.19 -21.82 -4.82
N TYR A 14 15.64 -20.65 -4.50
CA TYR A 14 16.23 -19.69 -3.56
C TYR A 14 16.26 -20.18 -2.10
N ARG A 15 15.85 -21.40 -1.81
CA ARG A 15 15.75 -21.93 -0.45
C ARG A 15 17.12 -22.17 0.25
N TYR A 16 18.25 -22.16 -0.52
CA TYR A 16 19.61 -22.40 0.00
C TYR A 16 20.66 -21.43 -0.57
N MET A 17 20.26 -20.22 -0.95
CA MET A 17 21.22 -19.25 -1.47
C MET A 17 22.10 -18.75 -0.32
N LYS A 18 23.40 -19.03 -0.39
CA LYS A 18 24.39 -18.45 0.50
C LYS A 18 24.69 -17.04 0.01
N PHE A 19 24.34 -16.02 0.79
CA PHE A 19 24.69 -14.64 0.48
C PHE A 19 26.19 -14.40 0.66
N GLU A 20 26.74 -13.46 -0.14
CA GLU A 20 28.11 -13.02 -0.04
C GLU A 20 28.17 -11.50 0.09
N ASN A 21 29.06 -11.01 0.92
CA ASN A 21 29.28 -9.58 1.13
C ASN A 21 30.31 -9.05 0.13
N THR A 22 29.99 -9.11 -1.16
CA THR A 22 30.81 -8.59 -2.24
C THR A 22 29.98 -7.87 -3.29
N LEU A 23 30.54 -6.81 -3.89
CA LEU A 23 29.92 -6.11 -5.00
C LEU A 23 29.70 -7.04 -6.21
N ALA A 24 30.62 -7.99 -6.42
CA ALA A 24 30.52 -8.98 -7.50
C ALA A 24 29.27 -9.86 -7.34
N PHE A 25 28.99 -10.32 -6.12
CA PHE A 25 27.79 -11.09 -5.80
C PHE A 25 26.51 -10.26 -6.06
N ALA A 26 26.45 -9.02 -5.55
CA ALA A 26 25.30 -8.15 -5.74
C ALA A 26 24.99 -7.94 -7.25
N ARG A 27 26.03 -7.68 -8.05
CA ARG A 27 25.91 -7.53 -9.51
C ARG A 27 25.51 -8.83 -10.22
N ALA A 28 25.98 -9.95 -9.74
CA ALA A 28 25.58 -11.27 -10.27
C ALA A 28 24.09 -11.52 -10.02
N MET A 29 23.58 -11.16 -8.82
CA MET A 29 22.17 -11.22 -8.49
C MET A 29 21.34 -10.31 -9.40
N ASP A 30 21.77 -9.07 -9.64
CA ASP A 30 21.11 -8.14 -10.55
C ASP A 30 21.07 -8.66 -11.99
N LYS A 31 22.17 -9.30 -12.45
CA LYS A 31 22.22 -9.89 -13.79
C LYS A 31 21.19 -11.02 -13.97
N GLN A 32 20.90 -11.76 -12.90
CA GLN A 32 19.94 -12.87 -12.88
C GLN A 32 18.51 -12.41 -12.60
N ASP A 33 18.29 -11.15 -12.17
CA ASP A 33 16.98 -10.64 -11.84
C ASP A 33 16.12 -10.44 -13.10
N PRO A 34 14.99 -11.18 -13.24
CA PRO A 34 14.09 -11.03 -14.39
C PRO A 34 13.37 -9.67 -14.42
N LEU A 35 13.30 -8.99 -13.26
CA LEU A 35 12.66 -7.69 -13.11
C LEU A 35 13.61 -6.50 -13.31
N ARG A 36 14.92 -6.73 -13.55
CA ARG A 36 15.93 -5.66 -13.71
C ARG A 36 15.57 -4.62 -14.77
N LYS A 37 14.84 -5.04 -15.84
CA LYS A 37 14.43 -4.18 -16.93
C LYS A 37 13.48 -3.05 -16.48
N PHE A 38 12.72 -3.24 -15.40
CA PHE A 38 11.74 -2.27 -14.93
C PHE A 38 12.37 -1.01 -14.32
N ARG A 39 13.60 -1.08 -13.77
CA ARG A 39 14.31 0.11 -13.28
C ARG A 39 14.39 1.20 -14.35
N GLN A 40 14.61 0.83 -15.60
CA GLN A 40 14.71 1.77 -16.71
C GLN A 40 13.39 2.47 -17.08
N ARG A 41 12.27 1.98 -16.53
CA ARG A 41 10.94 2.57 -16.74
C ARG A 41 10.68 3.76 -15.80
N PHE A 42 11.58 4.04 -14.86
CA PHE A 42 11.46 5.12 -13.88
C PHE A 42 12.56 6.16 -14.03
N TYR A 43 12.27 7.39 -13.61
CA TYR A 43 13.28 8.42 -13.41
C TYR A 43 13.91 8.25 -12.04
N MET A 44 15.23 8.10 -11.99
CA MET A 44 15.99 8.04 -10.74
C MET A 44 16.41 9.44 -10.34
N PRO A 45 16.12 9.90 -9.10
CA PRO A 45 16.62 11.18 -8.60
C PRO A 45 18.14 11.24 -8.66
N LYS A 46 18.68 12.44 -8.93
CA LYS A 46 20.12 12.66 -8.95
C LYS A 46 20.51 13.60 -7.81
N LEU A 47 21.53 13.22 -7.06
CA LEU A 47 22.18 14.03 -6.06
C LEU A 47 23.62 14.29 -6.51
N LYS A 48 24.02 15.56 -6.59
CA LYS A 48 25.36 15.98 -7.07
C LYS A 48 25.73 15.34 -8.42
N GLY A 49 24.75 15.22 -9.35
CA GLY A 49 24.93 14.68 -10.70
C GLY A 49 24.96 13.14 -10.81
N LYS A 50 24.95 12.41 -9.69
CA LYS A 50 24.91 10.93 -9.65
C LYS A 50 23.52 10.43 -9.28
N GLU A 51 23.11 9.28 -9.83
CA GLU A 51 21.87 8.62 -9.39
C GLU A 51 21.92 8.32 -7.88
N ALA A 52 20.86 8.73 -7.19
CA ALA A 52 20.68 8.42 -5.78
C ALA A 52 20.25 6.96 -5.59
N ILE A 53 20.59 6.36 -4.47
CA ILE A 53 19.99 5.11 -4.01
C ILE A 53 18.67 5.46 -3.34
N TYR A 54 17.55 5.26 -4.05
CA TYR A 54 16.22 5.65 -3.61
C TYR A 54 15.54 4.51 -2.85
N LEU A 55 15.45 4.60 -1.53
CA LEU A 55 14.87 3.61 -0.63
C LEU A 55 13.62 4.14 0.09
N CYS A 56 12.88 5.05 -0.56
CA CYS A 56 11.78 5.80 0.05
C CYS A 56 10.42 5.61 -0.65
N GLY A 57 10.23 4.47 -1.39
CA GLY A 57 8.98 4.18 -2.07
C GLY A 57 7.78 3.93 -1.13
N ASN A 58 8.05 3.70 0.15
CA ASN A 58 7.05 3.65 1.22
C ASN A 58 6.46 5.02 1.57
N SER A 59 7.07 6.12 1.14
CA SER A 59 6.61 7.50 1.35
C SER A 59 6.12 8.13 0.04
N LEU A 60 6.93 8.06 -1.02
CA LEU A 60 6.55 8.46 -2.38
C LEU A 60 7.23 7.53 -3.39
N GLY A 61 6.45 6.97 -4.32
CA GLY A 61 7.00 6.17 -5.42
C GLY A 61 7.70 7.03 -6.48
N LEU A 62 8.58 6.40 -7.26
CA LEU A 62 9.28 7.08 -8.35
C LEU A 62 8.36 7.34 -9.55
N GLN A 63 8.65 8.38 -10.31
CA GLN A 63 7.91 8.73 -11.51
C GLN A 63 8.16 7.72 -12.64
N PRO A 64 7.13 7.02 -13.13
CA PRO A 64 7.22 6.28 -14.39
C PRO A 64 7.49 7.23 -15.57
N LYS A 65 8.36 6.83 -16.48
CA LYS A 65 8.71 7.67 -17.66
C LYS A 65 7.54 7.90 -18.62
N THR A 66 6.56 7.01 -18.59
CA THR A 66 5.36 7.09 -19.44
C THR A 66 4.31 8.06 -18.91
N VAL A 67 4.45 8.60 -17.69
CA VAL A 67 3.49 9.57 -17.09
C VAL A 67 3.29 10.78 -18.00
N GLU A 68 4.36 11.35 -18.55
CA GLU A 68 4.26 12.51 -19.42
C GLU A 68 3.38 12.22 -20.65
N LYS A 69 3.59 11.09 -21.30
CA LYS A 69 2.78 10.66 -22.45
C LYS A 69 1.30 10.53 -22.08
N GLU A 70 1.00 9.86 -20.97
CA GLU A 70 -0.39 9.66 -20.51
C GLU A 70 -1.08 11.01 -20.22
N LEU A 71 -0.38 11.93 -19.56
CA LEU A 71 -0.90 13.28 -19.30
C LEU A 71 -1.10 14.08 -20.58
N LEU A 72 -0.13 14.04 -21.51
CA LEU A 72 -0.23 14.76 -22.79
C LEU A 72 -1.38 14.24 -23.65
N THR A 73 -1.72 12.95 -23.56
CA THR A 73 -2.90 12.39 -24.24
C THR A 73 -4.18 13.07 -23.75
N GLU A 74 -4.38 13.14 -22.43
CA GLU A 74 -5.57 13.79 -21.85
C GLU A 74 -5.61 15.30 -22.11
N LEU A 75 -4.46 15.98 -22.05
CA LEU A 75 -4.36 17.41 -22.39
C LEU A 75 -4.67 17.68 -23.86
N LYS A 76 -4.29 16.79 -24.76
CA LYS A 76 -4.61 16.86 -26.20
C LYS A 76 -6.11 16.70 -26.42
N ASP A 77 -6.72 15.70 -25.78
CA ASP A 77 -8.16 15.47 -25.90
C ASP A 77 -8.93 16.66 -25.32
N TRP A 78 -8.53 17.20 -24.18
CA TRP A 78 -9.15 18.40 -23.62
C TRP A 78 -9.05 19.61 -24.57
N ARG A 79 -7.88 19.86 -25.15
CA ARG A 79 -7.65 20.95 -26.10
C ARG A 79 -8.53 20.84 -27.34
N ASN A 80 -8.65 19.62 -27.87
CA ASN A 80 -9.26 19.39 -29.17
C ASN A 80 -10.76 19.11 -29.09
N LEU A 81 -11.21 18.51 -28.00
CA LEU A 81 -12.59 18.04 -27.86
C LEU A 81 -13.39 18.88 -26.86
N GLY A 82 -12.73 19.58 -25.91
CA GLY A 82 -13.46 20.32 -24.87
C GLY A 82 -14.39 19.40 -24.10
N VAL A 83 -15.68 19.76 -23.99
CA VAL A 83 -16.70 18.96 -23.29
C VAL A 83 -16.95 17.60 -23.95
N GLU A 84 -16.74 17.49 -25.24
CA GLU A 84 -16.94 16.24 -26.00
C GLU A 84 -15.92 15.14 -25.57
N GLY A 85 -14.82 15.50 -24.91
CA GLY A 85 -13.89 14.53 -24.30
C GLY A 85 -14.52 13.62 -23.24
N HIS A 86 -15.71 13.99 -22.70
CA HIS A 86 -16.49 13.09 -21.84
C HIS A 86 -17.04 11.88 -22.61
N LEU A 87 -17.31 12.02 -23.89
CA LEU A 87 -17.95 10.99 -24.73
C LEU A 87 -17.01 10.40 -25.78
N HIS A 88 -15.99 11.16 -26.16
CA HIS A 88 -15.09 10.85 -27.26
C HIS A 88 -13.62 10.88 -26.79
N GLY A 89 -12.71 10.56 -27.69
CA GLY A 89 -11.28 10.47 -27.40
C GLY A 89 -10.82 9.05 -27.20
N GLU A 90 -9.54 8.90 -26.87
CA GLU A 90 -8.94 7.58 -26.64
C GLU A 90 -9.53 6.90 -25.40
N ARG A 91 -9.82 7.70 -24.37
CA ARG A 91 -10.40 7.26 -23.11
C ARG A 91 -11.50 8.25 -22.68
N PRO A 92 -12.77 8.02 -23.03
CA PRO A 92 -13.87 8.90 -22.67
C PRO A 92 -13.96 9.11 -21.15
N TRP A 93 -13.98 10.38 -20.71
CA TRP A 93 -13.87 10.72 -19.29
C TRP A 93 -15.09 10.32 -18.46
N LEU A 94 -16.23 10.15 -19.11
CA LEU A 94 -17.47 9.70 -18.45
C LEU A 94 -17.29 8.33 -17.75
N TYR A 95 -16.49 7.47 -18.36
CA TYR A 95 -16.25 6.08 -17.90
C TYR A 95 -14.82 5.87 -17.44
N TYR A 96 -14.09 6.92 -17.11
CA TYR A 96 -12.66 6.86 -16.92
C TYR A 96 -12.22 5.89 -15.81
N HIS A 97 -13.01 5.77 -14.73
CA HIS A 97 -12.73 4.85 -13.63
C HIS A 97 -12.75 3.36 -14.03
N HIS A 98 -13.50 2.98 -15.06
CA HIS A 98 -13.56 1.60 -15.54
C HIS A 98 -12.21 1.10 -16.10
N PHE A 99 -11.37 2.00 -16.65
CA PHE A 99 -10.05 1.62 -17.18
C PHE A 99 -9.08 1.11 -16.11
N PHE A 100 -9.39 1.27 -14.83
CA PHE A 100 -8.54 0.92 -13.69
C PHE A 100 -8.99 -0.35 -12.97
N SER A 101 -10.26 -0.70 -13.05
CA SER A 101 -10.88 -1.74 -12.22
C SER A 101 -10.17 -3.09 -12.35
N LYS A 102 -9.82 -3.50 -13.57
CA LYS A 102 -9.15 -4.78 -13.82
C LYS A 102 -7.76 -4.86 -13.18
N SER A 103 -6.94 -3.84 -13.32
CA SER A 103 -5.56 -3.80 -12.78
C SER A 103 -5.59 -3.71 -11.25
N ILE A 104 -6.48 -2.89 -10.70
CA ILE A 104 -6.65 -2.75 -9.24
C ILE A 104 -7.22 -4.03 -8.64
N ALA A 105 -8.20 -4.67 -9.28
CA ALA A 105 -8.76 -5.95 -8.81
C ALA A 105 -7.68 -7.04 -8.70
N LYS A 106 -6.75 -7.13 -9.67
CA LYS A 106 -5.60 -8.05 -9.59
C LYS A 106 -4.67 -7.74 -8.40
N LEU A 107 -4.40 -6.46 -8.14
CA LEU A 107 -3.50 -6.04 -7.06
C LEU A 107 -4.11 -6.23 -5.68
N THR A 108 -5.43 -6.11 -5.56
CA THR A 108 -6.17 -6.25 -4.31
C THR A 108 -6.71 -7.66 -4.07
N GLY A 109 -6.68 -8.54 -5.10
CA GLY A 109 -7.33 -9.85 -5.04
C GLY A 109 -8.84 -9.74 -4.91
N ALA A 110 -9.43 -8.77 -5.60
CA ALA A 110 -10.86 -8.45 -5.62
C ALA A 110 -11.51 -8.83 -6.95
N LYS A 111 -12.84 -8.69 -7.04
CA LYS A 111 -13.57 -8.63 -8.32
C LYS A 111 -13.55 -7.22 -8.86
N GLU A 112 -13.74 -7.05 -10.17
CA GLU A 112 -13.64 -5.73 -10.82
C GLU A 112 -14.72 -4.74 -10.32
N ASP A 113 -15.90 -5.22 -9.94
CA ASP A 113 -16.97 -4.42 -9.36
C ASP A 113 -16.78 -4.09 -7.87
N GLU A 114 -15.80 -4.71 -7.20
CA GLU A 114 -15.49 -4.44 -5.80
C GLU A 114 -14.49 -3.31 -5.59
N VAL A 115 -13.95 -2.74 -6.65
CA VAL A 115 -12.92 -1.70 -6.57
C VAL A 115 -13.26 -0.48 -7.41
N VAL A 116 -12.88 0.69 -6.91
CA VAL A 116 -12.96 1.94 -7.66
C VAL A 116 -11.81 2.86 -7.28
N VAL A 117 -11.27 3.54 -8.27
CA VAL A 117 -10.23 4.58 -8.10
C VAL A 117 -10.92 5.93 -7.96
N MET A 118 -10.75 6.58 -6.81
CA MET A 118 -11.39 7.86 -6.50
C MET A 118 -10.67 8.58 -5.35
N ASN A 119 -10.83 9.89 -5.26
CA ASN A 119 -10.40 10.76 -4.15
C ASN A 119 -8.95 10.52 -3.66
N GLN A 120 -8.68 10.86 -2.39
CA GLN A 120 -7.47 10.52 -1.63
C GLN A 120 -7.84 9.61 -0.46
N LEU A 121 -6.82 8.95 0.15
CA LEU A 121 -7.01 7.92 1.17
C LEU A 121 -7.91 8.38 2.32
N THR A 122 -7.59 9.49 2.98
CA THR A 122 -8.33 9.93 4.17
C THR A 122 -9.77 10.33 3.84
N VAL A 123 -10.04 10.88 2.64
CA VAL A 123 -11.40 11.12 2.16
C VAL A 123 -12.14 9.79 2.02
N ASN A 124 -11.51 8.81 1.35
CA ASN A 124 -12.07 7.49 1.16
C ASN A 124 -12.33 6.77 2.50
N LEU A 125 -11.39 6.85 3.45
CA LEU A 125 -11.55 6.27 4.78
C LEU A 125 -12.77 6.87 5.50
N ASN A 126 -12.94 8.19 5.49
CA ASN A 126 -14.11 8.83 6.08
C ASN A 126 -15.42 8.38 5.40
N LEU A 127 -15.44 8.25 4.06
CA LEU A 127 -16.61 7.72 3.35
C LEU A 127 -16.94 6.28 3.76
N MET A 128 -15.92 5.45 3.92
CA MET A 128 -16.10 4.07 4.38
C MET A 128 -16.57 4.02 5.85
N LEU A 129 -16.02 4.85 6.72
CA LEU A 129 -16.45 4.93 8.12
C LEU A 129 -17.91 5.35 8.25
N ILE A 130 -18.39 6.30 7.44
CA ILE A 130 -19.82 6.68 7.39
C ILE A 130 -20.71 5.49 7.04
N SER A 131 -20.27 4.62 6.13
CA SER A 131 -21.05 3.45 5.72
C SER A 131 -20.94 2.29 6.70
N PHE A 132 -19.75 2.03 7.22
CA PHE A 132 -19.40 0.78 7.88
C PHE A 132 -19.24 0.87 9.40
N TYR A 133 -18.92 2.03 9.96
CA TYR A 133 -19.00 2.24 11.39
C TYR A 133 -20.43 2.61 11.77
N ARG A 134 -21.19 1.61 12.21
CA ARG A 134 -22.62 1.73 12.56
C ARG A 134 -22.83 1.36 14.03
N PRO A 135 -22.47 2.29 14.95
CA PRO A 135 -22.63 2.01 16.39
C PRO A 135 -24.11 1.81 16.73
N GLN A 136 -24.43 0.70 17.42
CA GLN A 136 -25.78 0.31 17.76
C GLN A 136 -25.84 -0.48 19.06
N GLY A 137 -26.68 -0.10 20.01
CA GLY A 137 -26.82 -0.75 21.29
C GLY A 137 -25.47 -0.80 22.04
N LYS A 138 -24.99 -2.00 22.36
CA LYS A 138 -23.68 -2.20 23.01
C LYS A 138 -22.50 -2.16 22.03
N ARG A 139 -22.74 -2.34 20.75
CA ARG A 139 -21.71 -2.36 19.70
C ARG A 139 -21.38 -0.95 19.26
N THR A 140 -20.48 -0.30 19.97
CA THR A 140 -20.05 1.09 19.70
C THR A 140 -18.55 1.22 19.51
N LYS A 141 -17.78 0.15 19.78
CA LYS A 141 -16.33 0.24 19.85
C LYS A 141 -15.67 -0.06 18.51
N ILE A 142 -14.51 0.56 18.31
CA ILE A 142 -13.60 0.34 17.17
C ILE A 142 -12.30 -0.24 17.73
N LEU A 143 -11.84 -1.37 17.19
CA LEU A 143 -10.54 -1.93 17.52
C LEU A 143 -9.54 -1.53 16.44
N MET A 144 -8.39 -1.00 16.84
CA MET A 144 -7.29 -0.63 15.95
C MET A 144 -5.93 -0.94 16.59
N GLU A 145 -4.86 -0.89 15.80
CA GLU A 145 -3.51 -1.00 16.35
C GLU A 145 -3.12 0.28 17.08
N ALA A 146 -2.35 0.14 18.17
CA ALA A 146 -1.78 1.29 18.84
C ALA A 146 -0.74 1.98 17.94
N TYR A 147 -0.63 3.30 18.11
CA TYR A 147 0.29 4.13 17.33
C TYR A 147 0.04 4.06 15.81
N GLU A 148 -1.23 3.87 15.41
CA GLU A 148 -1.65 3.95 14.02
C GLU A 148 -1.26 5.29 13.40
N PHE A 149 -1.17 5.34 12.07
CA PHE A 149 -0.84 6.58 11.39
C PHE A 149 -1.85 7.68 11.77
N PRO A 150 -1.38 8.88 12.15
CA PRO A 150 -2.24 9.91 12.74
C PRO A 150 -3.48 10.25 11.94
N SER A 151 -3.41 10.18 10.59
CA SER A 151 -4.56 10.45 9.71
C SER A 151 -5.72 9.48 9.95
N ASP A 152 -5.43 8.21 10.19
CA ASP A 152 -6.43 7.17 10.40
C ASP A 152 -7.03 7.28 11.80
N TYR A 153 -6.17 7.51 12.81
CA TYR A 153 -6.61 7.78 14.17
C TYR A 153 -7.53 9.01 14.22
N TYR A 154 -7.17 10.12 13.57
CA TYR A 154 -8.01 11.32 13.51
C TYR A 154 -9.35 11.06 12.84
N ALA A 155 -9.36 10.30 11.73
CA ALA A 155 -10.61 9.95 11.05
C ALA A 155 -11.52 9.12 11.96
N VAL A 156 -10.97 8.11 12.65
CA VAL A 156 -11.72 7.27 13.60
C VAL A 156 -12.24 8.11 14.77
N GLU A 157 -11.38 8.92 15.39
CA GLU A 157 -11.75 9.78 16.51
C GLU A 157 -12.92 10.71 16.15
N GLN A 158 -12.84 11.36 14.97
CA GLN A 158 -13.89 12.27 14.52
C GLN A 158 -15.18 11.54 14.15
N GLN A 159 -15.11 10.34 13.60
CA GLN A 159 -16.31 9.52 13.33
C GLN A 159 -17.02 9.11 14.63
N VAL A 160 -16.28 8.73 15.66
CA VAL A 160 -16.87 8.45 16.99
C VAL A 160 -17.59 9.68 17.53
N LYS A 161 -16.97 10.87 17.46
CA LYS A 161 -17.59 12.15 17.88
C LYS A 161 -18.81 12.52 17.07
N LEU A 162 -18.83 12.25 15.75
CA LEU A 162 -20.01 12.49 14.87
C LEU A 162 -21.22 11.65 15.29
N HIS A 163 -21.00 10.50 15.92
CA HIS A 163 -22.07 9.69 16.50
C HIS A 163 -22.46 10.11 17.94
N GLY A 164 -21.89 11.20 18.48
CA GLY A 164 -22.14 11.67 19.83
C GLY A 164 -21.52 10.78 20.93
N LEU A 165 -20.51 9.99 20.56
CA LEU A 165 -19.84 9.05 21.48
C LEU A 165 -18.48 9.60 21.93
N ASP A 166 -17.97 9.10 23.07
CA ASP A 166 -16.65 9.45 23.58
C ASP A 166 -15.56 8.54 22.98
N PRO A 167 -14.58 9.09 22.25
CA PRO A 167 -13.47 8.31 21.72
C PRO A 167 -12.70 7.50 22.76
N LYS A 168 -12.57 8.00 23.98
CA LYS A 168 -11.86 7.30 25.06
C LYS A 168 -12.53 5.99 25.47
N GLU A 169 -13.86 5.93 25.33
CA GLU A 169 -14.65 4.74 25.65
C GLU A 169 -14.82 3.82 24.42
N CYS A 170 -14.73 4.39 23.20
CA CYS A 170 -15.07 3.68 21.98
C CYS A 170 -13.84 3.20 21.18
N ILE A 171 -12.66 3.76 21.37
CA ILE A 171 -11.44 3.32 20.66
C ILE A 171 -10.66 2.36 21.55
N ILE A 172 -10.49 1.13 21.08
CA ILE A 172 -9.66 0.11 21.71
C ILE A 172 -8.40 -0.04 20.89
N GLU A 173 -7.25 0.21 21.51
CA GLU A 173 -5.96 0.04 20.89
C GLU A 173 -5.31 -1.29 21.32
N VAL A 174 -4.77 -2.04 20.35
CA VAL A 174 -3.93 -3.21 20.64
C VAL A 174 -2.49 -2.74 20.76
N LEU A 175 -1.91 -2.88 21.94
CA LEU A 175 -0.54 -2.48 22.25
C LEU A 175 0.44 -3.65 22.05
N PRO A 176 1.69 -3.38 21.65
CA PRO A 176 2.76 -4.36 21.77
C PRO A 176 2.94 -4.79 23.23
N ARG A 177 3.41 -6.03 23.46
CA ARG A 177 3.78 -6.47 24.80
C ARG A 177 4.99 -5.67 25.31
N GLU A 178 5.17 -5.63 26.60
CA GLU A 178 6.30 -4.95 27.22
C GLU A 178 7.64 -5.43 26.63
N GLY A 179 8.47 -4.48 26.18
CA GLY A 179 9.75 -4.75 25.53
C GLY A 179 9.64 -5.14 24.04
N GLU A 180 8.44 -5.26 23.46
CA GLU A 180 8.22 -5.52 22.05
C GLU A 180 7.83 -4.24 21.31
N VAL A 181 8.11 -4.19 19.99
CA VAL A 181 7.74 -3.06 19.12
C VAL A 181 6.75 -3.48 18.04
N THR A 182 6.46 -4.78 17.92
CA THR A 182 5.52 -5.36 16.99
C THR A 182 4.37 -6.03 17.72
N LEU A 183 3.20 -6.09 17.08
CA LEU A 183 2.05 -6.77 17.64
C LEU A 183 2.13 -8.28 17.39
N ARG A 184 1.75 -9.07 18.37
CA ARG A 184 1.53 -10.49 18.15
C ARG A 184 0.13 -10.74 17.64
N MET A 185 -0.02 -11.56 16.62
CA MET A 185 -1.33 -11.84 16.04
C MET A 185 -2.29 -12.50 17.01
N GLU A 186 -1.76 -13.34 17.93
CA GLU A 186 -2.59 -13.92 19.00
C GLU A 186 -3.23 -12.87 19.90
N ASP A 187 -2.53 -11.77 20.21
CA ASP A 187 -3.06 -10.68 21.04
C ASP A 187 -4.15 -9.89 20.30
N VAL A 188 -3.95 -9.65 19.00
CA VAL A 188 -4.97 -9.02 18.13
C VAL A 188 -6.24 -9.85 18.09
N LEU A 189 -6.12 -11.14 17.79
CA LEU A 189 -7.27 -12.05 17.73
C LEU A 189 -7.96 -12.20 19.09
N GLN A 190 -7.19 -12.28 20.17
CA GLN A 190 -7.73 -12.32 21.53
C GLN A 190 -8.51 -11.05 21.85
N LYS A 191 -8.05 -9.87 21.45
CA LYS A 191 -8.78 -8.61 21.68
C LYS A 191 -10.12 -8.59 20.93
N ILE A 192 -10.17 -9.11 19.70
CA ILE A 192 -11.44 -9.24 18.95
C ILE A 192 -12.41 -10.15 19.72
N GLU A 193 -11.95 -11.32 20.19
CA GLU A 193 -12.79 -12.26 20.96
C GLU A 193 -13.24 -11.66 22.31
N GLN A 194 -12.37 -10.94 23.03
CA GLN A 194 -12.69 -10.31 24.32
C GLN A 194 -13.78 -9.23 24.19
N HIS A 195 -13.78 -8.47 23.09
CA HIS A 195 -14.71 -7.36 22.87
C HIS A 195 -15.79 -7.65 21.83
N LYS A 196 -16.00 -8.91 21.49
CA LYS A 196 -16.91 -9.33 20.39
C LYS A 196 -18.33 -8.80 20.49
N ASP A 197 -18.84 -8.54 21.70
CA ASP A 197 -20.19 -8.05 21.95
C ASP A 197 -20.27 -6.51 21.93
N GLU A 198 -19.12 -5.83 21.93
CA GLU A 198 -19.03 -4.37 21.97
C GLU A 198 -18.46 -3.76 20.68
N LEU A 199 -17.74 -4.57 19.87
CA LEU A 199 -17.12 -4.10 18.64
C LEU A 199 -18.16 -3.90 17.52
N ALA A 200 -18.19 -2.68 16.98
CA ALA A 200 -18.87 -2.34 15.74
C ALA A 200 -17.94 -2.50 14.53
N LEU A 201 -16.63 -2.23 14.71
CA LEU A 201 -15.64 -2.22 13.65
C LEU A 201 -14.27 -2.68 14.16
N VAL A 202 -13.57 -3.46 13.33
CA VAL A 202 -12.11 -3.66 13.39
C VAL A 202 -11.52 -2.88 12.23
N LEU A 203 -10.62 -1.95 12.49
CA LEU A 203 -9.89 -1.17 11.49
C LEU A 203 -8.39 -1.31 11.73
N PHE A 204 -7.68 -1.89 10.78
CA PHE A 204 -6.24 -2.13 10.89
C PHE A 204 -5.51 -1.75 9.60
N SER A 205 -4.25 -1.35 9.71
CA SER A 205 -3.36 -1.33 8.56
C SER A 205 -2.99 -2.77 8.15
N ALA A 206 -2.85 -3.05 6.85
CA ALA A 206 -2.34 -4.35 6.42
C ALA A 206 -0.84 -4.47 6.66
N VAL A 207 -0.10 -3.35 6.49
CA VAL A 207 1.33 -3.23 6.78
C VAL A 207 1.53 -2.00 7.63
N ASN A 208 2.01 -2.19 8.85
CA ASN A 208 2.28 -1.09 9.77
C ASN A 208 3.34 -0.14 9.18
N TYR A 209 3.05 1.15 9.18
CA TYR A 209 3.90 2.17 8.54
C TYR A 209 5.24 2.36 9.24
N TYR A 210 5.30 2.14 10.56
CA TYR A 210 6.48 2.39 11.40
C TYR A 210 7.42 1.19 11.40
N THR A 211 6.92 0.00 11.74
CA THR A 211 7.70 -1.22 11.86
C THR A 211 7.89 -1.97 10.54
N GLY A 212 6.99 -1.78 9.56
CA GLY A 212 6.93 -2.59 8.35
C GLY A 212 6.30 -3.98 8.56
N GLN A 213 5.70 -4.23 9.73
CA GLN A 213 5.02 -5.50 10.04
C GLN A 213 3.82 -5.71 9.12
N LEU A 214 3.72 -6.87 8.48
CA LEU A 214 2.55 -7.34 7.75
C LEU A 214 1.68 -8.20 8.67
N PHE A 215 0.42 -7.82 8.81
CA PHE A 215 -0.56 -8.55 9.62
C PHE A 215 -1.25 -9.67 8.85
N ASP A 216 -1.75 -10.68 9.56
CA ASP A 216 -2.58 -11.74 8.98
C ASP A 216 -4.04 -11.28 8.87
N ILE A 217 -4.33 -10.55 7.78
CA ILE A 217 -5.66 -10.02 7.47
C ILE A 217 -6.71 -11.14 7.43
N LYS A 218 -6.35 -12.30 6.86
CA LYS A 218 -7.25 -13.44 6.74
C LYS A 218 -7.72 -13.91 8.10
N ALA A 219 -6.80 -14.04 9.07
CA ALA A 219 -7.15 -14.48 10.42
C ALA A 219 -8.02 -13.44 11.14
N MET A 220 -7.70 -12.14 11.02
CA MET A 220 -8.52 -11.06 11.59
C MET A 220 -9.92 -11.05 10.99
N ALA A 221 -10.03 -11.12 9.66
CA ALA A 221 -11.33 -11.12 8.99
C ALA A 221 -12.19 -12.34 9.37
N ALA A 222 -11.59 -13.52 9.44
CA ALA A 222 -12.30 -14.73 9.87
C ALA A 222 -12.82 -14.61 11.30
N THR A 223 -12.01 -14.03 12.21
CA THR A 223 -12.41 -13.85 13.63
C THR A 223 -13.51 -12.78 13.75
N ALA A 224 -13.39 -11.65 13.06
CA ALA A 224 -14.41 -10.60 13.04
C ALA A 224 -15.74 -11.14 12.47
N ARG A 225 -15.67 -11.87 11.35
CA ARG A 225 -16.83 -12.46 10.68
C ARG A 225 -17.60 -13.43 11.56
N LYS A 226 -16.91 -14.29 12.29
CA LYS A 226 -17.50 -15.24 13.25
C LYS A 226 -18.45 -14.56 14.23
N HIS A 227 -18.21 -13.30 14.58
CA HIS A 227 -18.99 -12.50 15.52
C HIS A 227 -19.84 -11.42 14.86
N GLY A 228 -19.93 -11.39 13.53
CA GLY A 228 -20.69 -10.38 12.80
C GLY A 228 -20.13 -8.96 12.98
N ILE A 229 -18.83 -8.84 13.20
CA ILE A 229 -18.12 -7.57 13.33
C ILE A 229 -17.62 -7.15 11.95
N THR A 230 -17.84 -5.89 11.59
CA THR A 230 -17.30 -5.30 10.35
C THR A 230 -15.78 -5.18 10.42
N ILE A 231 -15.09 -5.45 9.29
CA ILE A 231 -13.64 -5.27 9.21
C ILE A 231 -13.25 -4.40 8.03
N GLY A 232 -12.52 -3.30 8.32
CA GLY A 232 -11.90 -2.40 7.35
C GLY A 232 -10.37 -2.50 7.39
N ILE A 233 -9.72 -2.32 6.24
CA ILE A 233 -8.26 -2.42 6.14
C ILE A 233 -7.68 -1.19 5.43
N ASP A 234 -6.70 -0.53 6.06
CA ASP A 234 -5.82 0.40 5.36
C ASP A 234 -4.72 -0.34 4.61
N LEU A 235 -4.63 -0.11 3.31
CA LEU A 235 -3.65 -0.72 2.41
C LEU A 235 -2.54 0.24 2.00
N ALA A 236 -2.39 1.39 2.64
CA ALA A 236 -1.44 2.44 2.23
C ALA A 236 -0.01 1.93 2.04
N HIS A 237 0.43 0.98 2.88
CA HIS A 237 1.73 0.33 2.79
C HIS A 237 1.69 -1.09 2.21
N ALA A 238 0.52 -1.60 1.83
CA ALA A 238 0.34 -2.97 1.39
C ALA A 238 0.13 -3.10 -0.13
N ILE A 239 -0.72 -2.26 -0.73
CA ILE A 239 -1.01 -2.35 -2.16
C ILE A 239 0.24 -2.05 -3.00
N GLY A 240 0.51 -2.91 -3.98
CA GLY A 240 1.74 -2.83 -4.78
C GLY A 240 3.02 -3.33 -4.08
N ASN A 241 2.94 -3.69 -2.79
CA ASN A 241 4.04 -4.18 -1.96
C ASN A 241 3.92 -5.68 -1.64
N VAL A 242 2.71 -6.12 -1.27
CA VAL A 242 2.43 -7.51 -0.91
C VAL A 242 1.21 -8.04 -1.68
N PRO A 243 1.14 -9.35 -1.98
CA PRO A 243 -0.06 -9.95 -2.56
C PRO A 243 -1.24 -9.86 -1.58
N LEU A 244 -2.40 -9.45 -2.09
CA LEU A 244 -3.65 -9.33 -1.35
C LEU A 244 -4.71 -10.26 -1.94
N LYS A 245 -5.72 -10.64 -1.14
CA LYS A 245 -6.87 -11.46 -1.54
C LYS A 245 -8.12 -10.99 -0.79
N LEU A 246 -8.45 -9.70 -0.91
CA LEU A 246 -9.51 -9.08 -0.10
C LEU A 246 -10.87 -9.77 -0.24
N HIS A 247 -11.23 -10.18 -1.47
CA HIS A 247 -12.45 -10.94 -1.71
C HIS A 247 -12.43 -12.28 -0.96
N ASP A 248 -11.39 -13.08 -1.17
CA ASP A 248 -11.28 -14.43 -0.58
C ASP A 248 -11.07 -14.38 0.95
N TRP A 249 -10.52 -13.29 1.49
CA TRP A 249 -10.37 -13.06 2.93
C TRP A 249 -11.64 -12.51 3.58
N ASP A 250 -12.65 -12.20 2.78
CA ASP A 250 -13.97 -11.74 3.24
C ASP A 250 -13.91 -10.41 4.01
N VAL A 251 -13.00 -9.50 3.63
CA VAL A 251 -12.91 -8.14 4.16
C VAL A 251 -14.12 -7.33 3.73
N ASP A 252 -14.65 -6.45 4.58
CA ASP A 252 -15.83 -5.65 4.24
C ASP A 252 -15.49 -4.47 3.34
N PHE A 253 -14.44 -3.72 3.70
CA PHE A 253 -13.92 -2.62 2.90
C PHE A 253 -12.41 -2.45 3.08
N ALA A 254 -11.78 -1.78 2.15
CA ALA A 254 -10.39 -1.32 2.30
C ALA A 254 -10.18 0.00 1.56
N THR A 255 -9.18 0.77 2.03
CA THR A 255 -8.77 2.03 1.41
C THR A 255 -7.26 2.06 1.22
N TRP A 256 -6.78 2.86 0.24
CA TRP A 256 -5.33 3.02 0.02
C TRP A 256 -5.01 4.35 -0.63
N CYS A 257 -3.76 4.79 -0.48
CA CYS A 257 -3.17 5.81 -1.34
C CYS A 257 -2.32 5.15 -2.44
N SER A 258 -2.35 5.71 -3.64
CA SER A 258 -1.60 5.15 -4.77
C SER A 258 -0.23 5.79 -5.00
N TYR A 259 0.08 6.90 -4.34
CA TYR A 259 1.33 7.65 -4.55
C TYR A 259 2.58 7.00 -3.93
N LYS A 260 2.40 6.03 -3.01
CA LYS A 260 3.50 5.28 -2.41
C LYS A 260 3.98 4.18 -3.36
N TYR A 261 3.79 2.92 -3.01
CA TYR A 261 4.26 1.78 -3.82
C TYR A 261 3.64 1.69 -5.22
N LEU A 262 2.44 2.26 -5.43
CA LEU A 262 1.81 2.30 -6.75
C LEU A 262 2.27 3.48 -7.63
N ASN A 263 3.23 4.30 -7.20
CA ASN A 263 3.92 5.31 -8.02
C ASN A 263 3.01 6.25 -8.82
N SER A 264 1.82 6.61 -8.30
CA SER A 264 0.83 7.43 -9.04
C SER A 264 1.13 8.94 -9.06
N GLY A 265 2.24 9.34 -8.44
CA GLY A 265 2.64 10.74 -8.32
C GLY A 265 2.17 11.43 -7.05
N PRO A 266 2.75 12.60 -6.71
CA PRO A 266 2.45 13.35 -5.49
C PRO A 266 0.95 13.71 -5.42
N GLY A 267 0.29 13.41 -4.28
CA GLY A 267 -1.14 13.65 -4.10
C GLY A 267 -2.03 12.87 -5.09
N GLY A 268 -1.50 11.81 -5.69
CA GLY A 268 -2.20 10.99 -6.69
C GLY A 268 -3.50 10.39 -6.17
N VAL A 269 -4.38 10.09 -7.12
CA VAL A 269 -5.66 9.46 -6.84
C VAL A 269 -5.48 8.17 -6.05
N SER A 270 -6.41 7.93 -5.15
CA SER A 270 -6.48 6.74 -4.29
C SER A 270 -7.56 5.77 -4.76
N GLY A 271 -7.92 4.81 -3.93
CA GLY A 271 -9.03 3.92 -4.25
C GLY A 271 -9.62 3.25 -3.04
N VAL A 272 -10.72 2.55 -3.28
CA VAL A 272 -11.44 1.76 -2.29
C VAL A 272 -11.77 0.37 -2.84
N PHE A 273 -11.84 -0.57 -1.92
CA PHE A 273 -12.48 -1.86 -2.08
C PHE A 273 -13.73 -1.89 -1.21
N VAL A 274 -14.84 -2.38 -1.77
CA VAL A 274 -16.06 -2.69 -1.03
C VAL A 274 -16.50 -4.08 -1.47
N HIS A 275 -16.57 -5.01 -0.53
CA HIS A 275 -16.97 -6.37 -0.83
C HIS A 275 -18.35 -6.40 -1.50
N ARG A 276 -18.51 -7.24 -2.52
CA ARG A 276 -19.72 -7.39 -3.35
C ARG A 276 -21.00 -7.52 -2.55
N ARG A 277 -20.97 -8.22 -1.37
CA ARG A 277 -22.14 -8.35 -0.50
C ARG A 277 -22.70 -7.01 -0.03
N HIS A 278 -21.87 -5.97 0.05
CA HIS A 278 -22.26 -4.60 0.42
C HIS A 278 -22.50 -3.72 -0.80
N GLY A 279 -21.77 -3.94 -1.88
CA GLY A 279 -21.86 -3.16 -3.11
C GLY A 279 -23.24 -3.16 -3.76
N ASN A 280 -24.01 -4.23 -3.51
CA ASN A 280 -25.36 -4.39 -4.03
C ASN A 280 -26.48 -4.03 -3.01
N ASN A 281 -26.12 -3.48 -1.85
CA ASN A 281 -27.09 -3.04 -0.85
C ASN A 281 -27.36 -1.53 -1.00
N PRO A 282 -28.51 -1.13 -1.56
CA PRO A 282 -28.85 0.29 -1.71
C PRO A 282 -29.16 0.98 -0.38
N GLU A 283 -29.56 0.21 0.63
CA GLU A 283 -29.94 0.74 1.96
C GLU A 283 -28.72 1.05 2.84
N LEU A 284 -27.52 0.59 2.44
CA LEU A 284 -26.31 0.90 3.20
C LEU A 284 -26.04 2.41 3.11
N PRO A 285 -26.03 3.14 4.25
CA PRO A 285 -25.82 4.59 4.26
C PRO A 285 -24.50 4.98 3.60
N ARG A 286 -24.55 6.02 2.80
CA ARG A 286 -23.36 6.60 2.15
C ARG A 286 -23.57 8.07 1.88
N LEU A 287 -22.49 8.85 1.79
CA LEU A 287 -22.59 10.18 1.22
C LEU A 287 -22.77 10.02 -0.28
N ALA A 288 -23.93 10.50 -0.77
CA ALA A 288 -24.28 10.38 -2.16
C ALA A 288 -23.71 11.53 -2.98
N GLY A 289 -23.30 11.23 -4.20
CA GLY A 289 -22.88 12.20 -5.20
C GLY A 289 -23.34 11.79 -6.58
N TRP A 290 -23.36 12.74 -7.51
CA TRP A 290 -23.88 12.50 -8.85
C TRP A 290 -23.16 11.37 -9.57
N TRP A 291 -21.84 11.22 -9.33
CA TRP A 291 -21.06 10.19 -10.01
C TRP A 291 -21.32 8.77 -9.51
N GLY A 292 -21.73 8.63 -8.25
CA GLY A 292 -22.17 7.34 -7.68
C GLY A 292 -23.58 6.94 -8.09
N ASN A 293 -24.35 7.83 -8.73
CA ASN A 293 -25.69 7.49 -9.25
C ASN A 293 -25.61 6.59 -10.47
N ASP A 294 -26.65 5.80 -10.72
CA ASP A 294 -26.71 4.86 -11.86
C ASP A 294 -26.35 5.55 -13.18
N GLU A 295 -25.36 5.00 -13.88
CA GLU A 295 -24.80 5.56 -15.11
C GLU A 295 -25.83 5.70 -16.24
N LYS A 296 -26.80 4.77 -16.32
CA LYS A 296 -27.81 4.76 -17.38
C LYS A 296 -28.86 5.86 -17.22
N THR A 297 -29.05 6.34 -16.00
CA THR A 297 -30.10 7.28 -15.68
C THR A 297 -29.62 8.61 -15.13
N ARG A 298 -28.32 8.76 -14.80
CA ARG A 298 -27.78 9.99 -14.16
C ARG A 298 -28.08 11.27 -14.94
N PHE A 299 -28.07 11.22 -16.26
CA PHE A 299 -28.37 12.38 -17.12
C PHE A 299 -29.88 12.66 -17.32
N LYS A 300 -30.76 11.78 -16.80
CA LYS A 300 -32.20 12.04 -16.78
C LYS A 300 -32.59 12.96 -15.64
N MET A 301 -31.62 13.35 -14.80
CA MET A 301 -31.78 14.33 -13.71
C MET A 301 -32.90 13.98 -12.73
N TYR A 302 -33.11 12.69 -12.47
CA TYR A 302 -34.10 12.24 -11.48
C TYR A 302 -33.67 12.68 -10.07
N LYS A 303 -34.67 12.99 -9.23
CA LYS A 303 -34.41 13.41 -7.83
C LYS A 303 -33.93 12.26 -6.93
N ASN A 304 -34.27 11.04 -7.27
CA ASN A 304 -33.91 9.87 -6.45
C ASN A 304 -32.48 9.42 -6.78
N PHE A 305 -31.70 9.25 -5.75
CA PHE A 305 -30.37 8.64 -5.87
C PHE A 305 -30.52 7.10 -5.96
N VAL A 306 -30.02 6.54 -7.04
CA VAL A 306 -29.92 5.09 -7.25
C VAL A 306 -28.45 4.75 -7.35
N PRO A 307 -27.83 4.16 -6.30
CA PRO A 307 -26.41 3.90 -6.32
C PRO A 307 -26.03 2.92 -7.43
N GLN A 308 -24.91 3.16 -8.10
CA GLN A 308 -24.30 2.16 -8.94
C GLN A 308 -24.02 0.87 -8.11
N THR A 309 -24.08 -0.27 -8.75
CA THR A 309 -23.68 -1.54 -8.12
C THR A 309 -22.17 -1.58 -7.88
N GLY A 310 -21.75 -2.28 -6.83
CA GLY A 310 -20.35 -2.40 -6.47
C GLY A 310 -19.77 -1.13 -5.84
N ALA A 311 -18.44 -1.07 -5.79
CA ALA A 311 -17.69 0.03 -5.18
C ALA A 311 -17.92 1.39 -5.88
N ALA A 312 -18.28 1.38 -7.16
CA ALA A 312 -18.55 2.57 -7.94
C ALA A 312 -19.70 3.43 -7.36
N GLY A 313 -20.63 2.82 -6.61
CA GLY A 313 -21.71 3.51 -5.91
C GLY A 313 -21.26 4.45 -4.78
N TRP A 314 -19.98 4.44 -4.40
CA TRP A 314 -19.39 5.37 -3.43
C TRP A 314 -18.71 6.58 -4.05
N GLN A 315 -18.66 6.69 -5.37
CA GLN A 315 -18.13 7.88 -6.04
C GLN A 315 -19.04 9.09 -5.76
N ILE A 316 -18.43 10.21 -5.39
CA ILE A 316 -19.16 11.47 -5.15
C ILE A 316 -19.10 12.34 -6.40
N SER A 317 -17.93 12.58 -6.91
CA SER A 317 -17.64 13.49 -8.02
C SER A 317 -16.99 12.79 -9.19
N ASN A 318 -16.83 13.50 -10.28
CA ASN A 318 -16.14 13.07 -11.49
C ASN A 318 -14.76 12.48 -11.18
N ALA A 319 -14.33 11.57 -12.02
CA ALA A 319 -12.96 11.06 -11.99
C ALA A 319 -11.94 12.20 -12.14
N PRO A 320 -10.89 12.28 -11.29
CA PRO A 320 -9.82 13.26 -11.46
C PRO A 320 -8.87 12.82 -12.58
N VAL A 321 -9.28 13.05 -13.83
CA VAL A 321 -8.71 12.46 -15.06
C VAL A 321 -7.18 12.59 -15.12
N LEU A 322 -6.62 13.80 -14.90
CA LEU A 322 -5.17 14.01 -15.00
C LEU A 322 -4.39 13.21 -13.94
N SER A 323 -4.90 13.15 -12.71
CA SER A 323 -4.29 12.33 -11.66
C SER A 323 -4.39 10.84 -11.97
N MET A 324 -5.52 10.41 -12.55
CA MET A 324 -5.73 9.03 -12.96
C MET A 324 -4.86 8.65 -14.16
N ALA A 325 -4.63 9.54 -15.12
CA ALA A 325 -3.71 9.31 -16.22
C ALA A 325 -2.27 9.03 -15.75
N ALA A 326 -1.80 9.80 -14.74
CA ALA A 326 -0.51 9.52 -14.11
C ALA A 326 -0.50 8.14 -13.42
N HIS A 327 -1.58 7.75 -12.74
CA HIS A 327 -1.72 6.45 -12.10
C HIS A 327 -1.73 5.30 -13.12
N LYS A 328 -2.40 5.48 -14.26
CA LYS A 328 -2.43 4.50 -15.35
C LYS A 328 -1.02 4.09 -15.80
N ALA A 329 -0.14 5.06 -16.01
CA ALA A 329 1.25 4.83 -16.40
C ALA A 329 1.99 3.84 -15.48
N SER A 330 1.67 3.86 -14.18
CA SER A 330 2.24 2.92 -13.22
C SER A 330 1.53 1.57 -13.23
N LEU A 331 0.20 1.54 -13.31
CA LEU A 331 -0.55 0.29 -13.34
C LEU A 331 -0.17 -0.59 -14.53
N ASP A 332 0.12 0.00 -15.69
CA ASP A 332 0.62 -0.75 -16.86
C ASP A 332 1.95 -1.46 -16.55
N ILE A 333 2.82 -0.86 -15.72
CA ILE A 333 4.06 -1.48 -15.27
C ILE A 333 3.77 -2.64 -14.30
N PHE A 334 2.82 -2.46 -13.38
CA PHE A 334 2.40 -3.53 -12.46
C PHE A 334 1.74 -4.70 -13.18
N ASP A 335 0.91 -4.45 -14.20
CA ASP A 335 0.29 -5.50 -15.02
C ASP A 335 1.34 -6.32 -15.79
N GLU A 336 2.42 -5.67 -16.26
CA GLU A 336 3.53 -6.35 -16.95
C GLU A 336 4.41 -7.14 -15.95
N ALA A 337 4.72 -6.56 -14.80
CA ALA A 337 5.63 -7.16 -13.81
C ALA A 337 4.98 -8.32 -13.04
N GLY A 338 3.73 -8.14 -12.63
CA GLY A 338 2.97 -9.05 -11.79
C GLY A 338 3.38 -9.03 -10.31
N ILE A 339 2.39 -8.88 -9.42
CA ILE A 339 2.63 -8.73 -7.97
C ILE A 339 3.40 -9.91 -7.35
N ASN A 340 3.18 -11.14 -7.82
CA ASN A 340 3.86 -12.32 -7.29
C ASN A 340 5.36 -12.31 -7.63
N ALA A 341 5.75 -11.87 -8.82
CA ALA A 341 7.15 -11.73 -9.20
C ALA A 341 7.82 -10.60 -8.38
N LEU A 342 7.13 -9.47 -8.22
CA LEU A 342 7.58 -8.37 -7.36
C LEU A 342 7.78 -8.83 -5.92
N ARG A 343 6.83 -9.60 -5.37
CA ARG A 343 6.93 -10.16 -4.03
C ARG A 343 8.15 -11.06 -3.86
N LYS A 344 8.39 -11.96 -4.81
CA LYS A 344 9.54 -12.87 -4.78
C LYS A 344 10.87 -12.09 -4.76
N LYS A 345 11.03 -11.07 -5.60
CA LYS A 345 12.21 -10.20 -5.58
C LYS A 345 12.32 -9.43 -4.26
N SER A 346 11.21 -8.85 -3.77
CA SER A 346 11.15 -8.12 -2.50
C SER A 346 11.64 -8.98 -1.32
N GLU A 347 11.19 -10.23 -1.23
CA GLU A 347 11.64 -11.16 -0.19
C GLU A 347 13.14 -11.41 -0.25
N THR A 348 13.72 -11.55 -1.45
CA THR A 348 15.16 -11.78 -1.61
C THR A 348 15.97 -10.52 -1.34
N LEU A 349 15.54 -9.35 -1.84
CA LEU A 349 16.19 -8.06 -1.58
C LEU A 349 16.23 -7.74 -0.07
N THR A 350 15.11 -7.91 0.61
CA THR A 350 15.04 -7.62 2.06
C THR A 350 15.78 -8.67 2.90
N ALA A 351 15.83 -9.92 2.46
CA ALA A 351 16.64 -10.94 3.12
C ALA A 351 18.14 -10.62 2.98
N TYR A 352 18.60 -10.20 1.79
CA TYR A 352 19.97 -9.79 1.55
C TYR A 352 20.34 -8.54 2.36
N LEU A 353 19.46 -7.54 2.37
CA LEU A 353 19.63 -6.33 3.18
C LEU A 353 19.75 -6.67 4.68
N TYR A 354 18.85 -7.50 5.18
CA TYR A 354 18.84 -7.91 6.59
C TYR A 354 20.14 -8.65 6.94
N TRP A 355 20.53 -9.60 6.10
CA TRP A 355 21.77 -10.38 6.28
C TRP A 355 23.00 -9.47 6.27
N LEU A 356 23.13 -8.54 5.33
CA LEU A 356 24.27 -7.60 5.27
C LEU A 356 24.32 -6.71 6.52
N LEU A 357 23.18 -6.16 6.98
CA LEU A 357 23.15 -5.35 8.19
C LEU A 357 23.61 -6.12 9.42
N GLN A 358 23.24 -7.41 9.52
CA GLN A 358 23.68 -8.25 10.62
C GLN A 358 25.17 -8.64 10.52
N THR A 359 25.62 -9.10 9.37
CA THR A 359 26.96 -9.67 9.21
C THR A 359 28.04 -8.62 9.01
N ASP A 360 27.74 -7.53 8.29
CA ASP A 360 28.72 -6.51 7.93
C ASP A 360 28.71 -5.31 8.90
N CYS A 361 27.55 -4.95 9.43
CA CYS A 361 27.39 -3.87 10.40
C CYS A 361 27.17 -4.37 11.85
N GLY A 362 27.02 -5.67 12.07
CA GLY A 362 26.78 -6.26 13.40
C GLY A 362 25.41 -5.87 13.99
N VAL A 363 24.47 -5.38 13.18
CA VAL A 363 23.18 -4.87 13.68
C VAL A 363 22.32 -6.00 14.21
N ASN A 364 22.08 -5.99 15.51
CA ASN A 364 21.21 -6.90 16.26
C ASN A 364 20.62 -6.17 17.46
N ALA A 365 19.80 -6.84 18.27
CA ALA A 365 19.14 -6.22 19.44
C ALA A 365 20.14 -5.61 20.45
N SER A 366 21.36 -6.13 20.55
CA SER A 366 22.40 -5.64 21.45
C SER A 366 23.32 -4.60 20.80
N HIS A 367 23.17 -4.27 19.52
CA HIS A 367 24.01 -3.28 18.85
C HIS A 367 23.87 -1.90 19.53
N PRO A 368 24.98 -1.17 19.77
CA PRO A 368 24.94 0.07 20.55
C PRO A 368 24.20 1.22 19.87
N THR A 369 24.08 1.21 18.53
CA THR A 369 23.58 2.34 17.75
C THR A 369 22.27 2.02 17.02
N LEU A 370 22.11 0.83 16.46
CA LEU A 370 20.99 0.46 15.58
C LEU A 370 20.32 -0.82 16.04
N ASN A 371 19.01 -0.90 15.80
CA ASN A 371 18.21 -2.12 15.91
C ASN A 371 17.26 -2.22 14.71
N ILE A 372 17.04 -3.44 14.17
CA ILE A 372 16.03 -3.67 13.14
C ILE A 372 14.72 -4.04 13.85
N ILE A 373 13.73 -3.17 13.80
CA ILE A 373 12.41 -3.40 14.45
C ILE A 373 11.40 -4.08 13.55
N THR A 374 11.70 -4.23 12.26
CA THR A 374 10.86 -5.00 11.32
C THR A 374 11.00 -6.49 11.60
N PRO A 375 9.90 -7.28 11.56
CA PRO A 375 9.95 -8.72 11.78
C PRO A 375 10.97 -9.43 10.88
N THR A 376 11.69 -10.38 11.46
CA THR A 376 12.69 -11.19 10.73
C THR A 376 12.07 -12.17 9.76
N ASP A 377 10.88 -12.69 10.08
CA ASP A 377 10.13 -13.56 9.18
C ASP A 377 9.64 -12.77 7.96
N LYS A 378 10.11 -13.18 6.77
CA LYS A 378 9.71 -12.56 5.50
C LYS A 378 8.21 -12.64 5.21
N LYS A 379 7.47 -13.54 5.87
CA LYS A 379 6.02 -13.63 5.76
C LYS A 379 5.31 -12.54 6.57
N GLN A 380 6.00 -11.96 7.54
CA GLN A 380 5.48 -10.92 8.44
C GLN A 380 5.99 -9.52 8.08
N ARG A 381 6.47 -9.29 6.85
CA ARG A 381 6.91 -7.97 6.41
C ARG A 381 6.70 -7.76 4.90
N GLY A 382 6.63 -6.49 4.49
CA GLY A 382 6.74 -6.07 3.09
C GLY A 382 8.20 -5.86 2.66
N CYS A 383 8.46 -4.91 1.77
CA CYS A 383 9.82 -4.55 1.34
C CYS A 383 10.51 -3.54 2.27
N GLN A 384 9.81 -2.95 3.24
CA GLN A 384 10.39 -2.02 4.19
C GLN A 384 11.17 -2.75 5.29
N LEU A 385 12.37 -2.23 5.63
CA LEU A 385 13.01 -2.46 6.93
C LEU A 385 13.10 -1.14 7.67
N SER A 386 12.83 -1.16 8.98
CA SER A 386 12.87 -0.02 9.87
C SER A 386 14.04 -0.17 10.83
N LEU A 387 14.97 0.79 10.77
CA LEU A 387 16.17 0.83 11.59
C LEU A 387 15.93 1.82 12.73
N GLN A 388 15.67 1.31 13.93
CA GLN A 388 15.59 2.14 15.12
C GLN A 388 17.00 2.55 15.55
N THR A 389 17.19 3.82 15.80
CA THR A 389 18.47 4.39 16.25
C THR A 389 18.44 4.64 17.75
N LYS A 390 19.48 4.21 18.45
CA LYS A 390 19.58 4.39 19.92
C LYS A 390 20.28 5.68 20.30
N LYS A 391 21.14 6.19 19.41
CA LYS A 391 21.91 7.47 19.60
C LYS A 391 22.20 8.09 18.24
N ASN A 392 22.17 9.43 18.19
CA ASN A 392 22.58 10.22 17.03
C ASN A 392 21.88 9.85 15.70
N GLY A 393 20.62 9.35 15.78
CA GLY A 393 19.91 8.84 14.61
C GLY A 393 19.72 9.87 13.51
N LYS A 394 19.35 11.10 13.87
CA LYS A 394 19.20 12.18 12.91
C LYS A 394 20.52 12.51 12.20
N GLN A 395 21.65 12.50 12.92
CA GLN A 395 22.97 12.70 12.32
C GLN A 395 23.33 11.57 11.33
N LEU A 396 23.03 10.32 11.69
CA LEU A 396 23.22 9.19 10.78
C LEU A 396 22.38 9.37 9.51
N PHE A 397 21.10 9.71 9.67
CA PHE A 397 20.20 9.97 8.54
C PHE A 397 20.74 11.08 7.62
N ASP A 398 21.22 12.20 8.18
CA ASP A 398 21.77 13.32 7.41
C ASP A 398 23.05 12.91 6.65
N LYS A 399 23.91 12.08 7.27
CA LYS A 399 25.12 11.53 6.61
C LYS A 399 24.74 10.57 5.46
N LEU A 400 23.72 9.72 5.64
CA LEU A 400 23.20 8.87 4.57
C LEU A 400 22.69 9.72 3.39
N THR A 401 21.93 10.76 3.67
CA THR A 401 21.45 11.71 2.66
C THR A 401 22.61 12.38 1.93
N ALA A 402 23.61 12.86 2.65
CA ALA A 402 24.82 13.47 2.06
C ALA A 402 25.61 12.51 1.16
N ALA A 403 25.57 11.21 1.47
CA ALA A 403 26.19 10.14 0.69
C ALA A 403 25.35 9.69 -0.54
N GLY A 404 24.18 10.30 -0.78
CA GLY A 404 23.34 9.98 -1.94
C GLY A 404 22.27 8.92 -1.68
N ILE A 405 21.96 8.62 -0.41
CA ILE A 405 20.89 7.72 -0.01
C ILE A 405 19.62 8.54 0.27
N ILE A 406 18.51 8.22 -0.39
CA ILE A 406 17.21 8.79 -0.08
C ILE A 406 16.41 7.74 0.69
N ALA A 407 16.22 8.00 1.98
CA ALA A 407 15.44 7.20 2.92
C ALA A 407 14.41 8.10 3.63
N ASP A 408 13.62 7.56 4.55
CA ASP A 408 12.60 8.29 5.31
C ASP A 408 12.98 8.31 6.78
N TRP A 409 13.08 9.52 7.38
CA TRP A 409 13.20 9.68 8.82
C TRP A 409 11.82 9.72 9.45
N ARG A 410 11.61 8.91 10.46
CA ARG A 410 10.37 8.88 11.23
C ARG A 410 10.67 9.11 12.71
N GLU A 411 10.12 10.21 13.21
CA GLU A 411 10.24 10.51 14.64
C GLU A 411 9.67 9.37 15.50
N PRO A 412 10.25 9.14 16.68
CA PRO A 412 11.37 9.90 17.26
C PRO A 412 12.76 9.43 16.78
N ASP A 413 12.92 8.22 16.25
CA ASP A 413 14.22 7.55 16.18
C ASP A 413 14.38 6.52 15.06
N VAL A 414 13.51 6.48 14.05
CA VAL A 414 13.52 5.43 13.03
C VAL A 414 13.91 5.94 11.66
N ILE A 415 14.86 5.26 11.01
CA ILE A 415 15.15 5.38 9.58
C ILE A 415 14.44 4.24 8.86
N ARG A 416 13.46 4.56 8.00
CA ARG A 416 12.76 3.58 7.18
C ARG A 416 13.43 3.47 5.82
N ILE A 417 13.71 2.25 5.41
CA ILE A 417 14.31 1.92 4.12
C ILE A 417 13.45 0.87 3.41
N ALA A 418 13.06 1.16 2.18
CA ALA A 418 12.19 0.30 1.40
C ALA A 418 12.81 0.05 0.01
N PRO A 419 13.58 -1.03 -0.17
CA PRO A 419 14.07 -1.42 -1.47
C PRO A 419 12.94 -1.99 -2.33
N VAL A 420 12.34 -1.11 -3.14
CA VAL A 420 11.17 -1.46 -3.99
C VAL A 420 11.63 -2.30 -5.18
N PRO A 421 11.03 -3.48 -5.40
CA PRO A 421 11.48 -4.44 -6.42
C PRO A 421 11.40 -3.92 -7.86
N LEU A 422 10.57 -2.93 -8.16
CA LEU A 422 10.47 -2.35 -9.50
C LEU A 422 11.71 -1.58 -9.93
N TYR A 423 12.39 -0.91 -8.99
CA TYR A 423 13.51 -0.04 -9.37
C TYR A 423 14.78 -0.19 -8.51
N ASN A 424 14.72 -0.85 -7.36
CA ASN A 424 15.94 -1.13 -6.60
C ASN A 424 16.60 -2.44 -7.02
N SER A 425 17.94 -2.43 -6.91
CA SER A 425 18.83 -3.52 -7.26
C SER A 425 19.51 -4.10 -6.02
N PHE A 426 20.13 -5.27 -6.14
CA PHE A 426 20.98 -5.84 -5.11
C PHE A 426 22.25 -4.99 -4.91
N GLU A 427 22.75 -4.36 -5.98
CA GLU A 427 23.85 -3.40 -5.90
C GLU A 427 23.45 -2.17 -5.06
N ASP A 428 22.22 -1.63 -5.21
CA ASP A 428 21.72 -0.53 -4.37
C ASP A 428 21.76 -0.93 -2.89
N VAL A 429 21.29 -2.13 -2.56
CA VAL A 429 21.27 -2.68 -1.19
C VAL A 429 22.68 -2.83 -0.65
N PHE A 430 23.59 -3.42 -1.42
CA PHE A 430 25.00 -3.58 -1.03
C PHE A 430 25.65 -2.22 -0.74
N ARG A 431 25.53 -1.27 -1.67
CA ARG A 431 26.10 0.08 -1.53
C ARG A 431 25.52 0.84 -0.34
N PHE A 432 24.21 0.73 -0.11
CA PHE A 432 23.56 1.29 1.07
C PHE A 432 24.22 0.79 2.36
N VAL A 433 24.40 -0.52 2.49
CA VAL A 433 25.00 -1.11 3.71
C VAL A 433 26.47 -0.69 3.88
N GLN A 434 27.24 -0.58 2.78
CA GLN A 434 28.63 -0.08 2.87
C GLN A 434 28.67 1.37 3.39
N VAL A 435 27.71 2.22 2.99
CA VAL A 435 27.61 3.58 3.54
C VAL A 435 27.22 3.54 5.01
N VAL A 436 26.24 2.74 5.42
CA VAL A 436 25.87 2.57 6.85
C VAL A 436 27.09 2.15 7.66
N LYS A 437 27.83 1.11 7.23
CA LYS A 437 29.03 0.61 7.89
C LYS A 437 30.09 1.68 8.10
N SER A 438 30.27 2.56 7.11
CA SER A 438 31.26 3.65 7.21
C SER A 438 30.87 4.77 8.17
N GLN A 439 29.64 4.79 8.67
CA GLN A 439 29.08 5.80 9.57
C GLN A 439 28.84 5.30 11.00
N LEU A 440 28.94 3.99 11.23
CA LEU A 440 28.88 3.34 12.54
C LEU A 440 30.25 3.31 13.20
#